data_e6d9bf8d59a5b7a262d5665b85d5245f
#
_entry.id   e6d9bf8d59a5b7a262d5665b85d5245f
#
_cell.length_a   1.000
_cell.length_b   1.000
_cell.length_c   1.000
_cell.angle_alpha   90.00
_cell.angle_beta   90.00
_cell.angle_gamma   90.00
#
_symmetry.space_group_name_H-M   'P 1'
#
loop_
_entity.id
_entity.type
_entity.pdbx_description
1 polymer ?
#
loop_
_entity_poly.entity_id
_entity_poly.type
_entity_poly.pdbx_seq_one_letter_code
_entity_poly.pdbx_strand_id
1 'polypeptide(L)'
;MLSMTGYGKGEYAEGGLELTCEIKTVNNRYLDVSIKVPRIFAAYEDVIRNTIRKKLTRGHADVFISFKDKRERPTSLTVDIPLASSYVAAAKALKEAFPDLTDDVTLSSVLRYPDVLKQEDSQSLDEEMTNALDVALNAALDKLNEMRLVEGEKLKADMLSRVDTIEGIVDEITKRAPLIAKEYREKLTARVKEYLDGVNADEGRLLTEVAVFTDKSNIDEELTRLRSHIEQFREIAKEGIVGRKLDFLVQEFNREANTTCSKSNDVTITGAGLNLKNEIEKIREQVQNLE
;
A
#
# COMPACT_ATOMS: atom_id res chain seq x y z
N MET A 1 1.59 13.93 5.15
CA MET A 1 1.53 12.79 4.22
C MET A 1 1.17 11.53 4.98
N LEU A 2 0.45 10.59 4.38
CA LEU A 2 0.13 9.30 5.02
C LEU A 2 0.82 8.17 4.27
N SER A 3 1.44 7.24 5.00
CA SER A 3 1.89 5.96 4.44
C SER A 3 0.68 5.07 4.13
N MET A 4 0.75 4.24 3.09
CA MET A 4 -0.26 3.20 2.83
C MET A 4 -0.08 1.98 3.72
N THR A 5 1.09 1.81 4.33
CA THR A 5 1.37 0.72 5.27
C THR A 5 1.09 1.17 6.70
N GLY A 6 0.54 0.27 7.50
CA GLY A 6 0.26 0.57 8.88
C GLY A 6 -0.39 -0.60 9.62
N TYR A 7 -0.42 -0.48 10.95
CA TYR A 7 -1.05 -1.42 11.85
C TYR A 7 -1.74 -0.67 12.99
N GLY A 8 -2.95 -1.10 13.30
CA GLY A 8 -3.69 -0.58 14.44
C GLY A 8 -4.39 -1.70 15.19
N LYS A 9 -4.37 -1.62 16.51
CA LYS A 9 -5.06 -2.54 17.42
C LYS A 9 -5.95 -1.78 18.36
N GLY A 10 -7.23 -2.10 18.37
CA GLY A 10 -8.22 -1.60 19.32
C GLY A 10 -8.76 -2.73 20.19
N GLU A 11 -9.03 -2.45 21.44
CA GLU A 11 -9.52 -3.41 22.41
C GLU A 11 -10.70 -2.80 23.17
N TYR A 12 -11.65 -3.65 23.49
CA TYR A 12 -12.74 -3.38 24.43
C TYR A 12 -12.79 -4.52 25.44
N ALA A 13 -12.82 -4.19 26.73
CA ALA A 13 -12.83 -5.17 27.81
C ALA A 13 -13.67 -4.64 28.99
N GLU A 14 -14.99 -4.70 28.89
CA GLU A 14 -15.92 -4.29 29.93
C GLU A 14 -17.11 -5.27 30.03
N GLY A 15 -17.74 -5.35 31.17
CA GLY A 15 -18.98 -6.12 31.38
C GLY A 15 -18.88 -7.62 31.10
N GLY A 16 -17.67 -8.21 31.09
CA GLY A 16 -17.44 -9.61 30.69
C GLY A 16 -17.30 -9.82 29.18
N LEU A 17 -17.34 -8.75 28.37
CA LEU A 17 -17.06 -8.76 26.94
C LEU A 17 -15.60 -8.41 26.70
N GLU A 18 -14.91 -9.23 25.93
CA GLU A 18 -13.56 -8.93 25.41
C GLU A 18 -13.62 -8.95 23.89
N LEU A 19 -13.33 -7.83 23.24
CA LEU A 19 -13.26 -7.70 21.80
C LEU A 19 -11.94 -7.03 21.39
N THR A 20 -11.26 -7.65 20.47
CA THR A 20 -10.03 -7.10 19.88
C THR A 20 -10.21 -6.96 18.39
N CYS A 21 -9.94 -5.77 17.87
CA CYS A 21 -9.90 -5.46 16.45
C CYS A 21 -8.46 -5.14 16.04
N GLU A 22 -7.94 -5.85 15.06
CA GLU A 22 -6.63 -5.60 14.45
C GLU A 22 -6.82 -5.26 12.98
N ILE A 23 -6.17 -4.19 12.54
CA ILE A 23 -6.22 -3.72 11.15
C ILE A 23 -4.78 -3.57 10.65
N LYS A 24 -4.49 -4.23 9.52
CA LYS A 24 -3.23 -4.07 8.79
C LYS A 24 -3.52 -3.49 7.43
N THR A 25 -2.72 -2.52 7.00
CA THR A 25 -2.83 -1.96 5.65
C THR A 25 -1.53 -2.14 4.89
N VAL A 26 -1.64 -2.40 3.59
CA VAL A 26 -0.53 -2.47 2.65
C VAL A 26 -0.87 -1.70 1.37
N ASN A 27 0.16 -1.35 0.60
CA ASN A 27 -0.02 -0.63 -0.65
C ASN A 27 -0.91 -1.43 -1.62
N ASN A 28 -1.96 -0.78 -2.12
CA ASN A 28 -2.77 -1.27 -3.23
C ASN A 28 -3.33 -0.09 -4.04
N ARG A 29 -3.56 -0.31 -5.34
CA ARG A 29 -4.07 0.71 -6.25
C ARG A 29 -5.46 1.23 -5.89
N TYR A 30 -6.33 0.35 -5.38
CA TYR A 30 -7.69 0.64 -4.93
C TYR A 30 -7.86 0.26 -3.47
N LEU A 31 -8.89 0.81 -2.82
CA LEU A 31 -9.25 0.35 -1.49
C LEU A 31 -9.92 -1.02 -1.60
N ASP A 32 -9.26 -2.03 -1.08
CA ASP A 32 -9.77 -3.38 -0.91
C ASP A 32 -9.78 -3.73 0.58
N VAL A 33 -10.86 -4.30 1.08
CA VAL A 33 -11.04 -4.59 2.50
C VAL A 33 -11.41 -6.06 2.68
N SER A 34 -10.52 -6.80 3.28
CA SER A 34 -10.70 -8.19 3.70
C SER A 34 -11.08 -8.23 5.18
N ILE A 35 -12.24 -8.78 5.50
CA ILE A 35 -12.78 -8.79 6.87
C ILE A 35 -12.89 -10.23 7.34
N LYS A 36 -12.26 -10.53 8.48
CA LYS A 36 -12.35 -11.81 9.18
C LYS A 36 -12.96 -11.60 10.55
N VAL A 37 -14.22 -11.95 10.66
CA VAL A 37 -15.02 -11.76 11.88
C VAL A 37 -15.62 -13.09 12.37
N PRO A 38 -15.87 -13.24 13.67
CA PRO A 38 -16.70 -14.33 14.19
C PRO A 38 -18.10 -14.29 13.58
N ARG A 39 -18.76 -15.46 13.43
CA ARG A 39 -20.08 -15.60 12.78
C ARG A 39 -21.13 -14.67 13.35
N ILE A 40 -21.08 -14.39 14.65
CA ILE A 40 -22.01 -13.49 15.34
C ILE A 40 -21.99 -12.06 14.77
N PHE A 41 -20.85 -11.59 14.25
CA PHE A 41 -20.71 -10.26 13.65
C PHE A 41 -20.86 -10.26 12.13
N ALA A 42 -21.21 -11.39 11.50
CA ALA A 42 -21.32 -11.47 10.03
C ALA A 42 -22.33 -10.46 9.46
N ALA A 43 -23.42 -10.20 10.17
CA ALA A 43 -24.41 -9.19 9.77
C ALA A 43 -23.88 -7.74 9.80
N TYR A 44 -22.77 -7.49 10.51
CA TYR A 44 -22.15 -6.17 10.65
C TYR A 44 -20.98 -5.94 9.68
N GLU A 45 -20.66 -6.90 8.82
CA GLU A 45 -19.55 -6.78 7.89
C GLU A 45 -19.63 -5.52 7.02
N ASP A 46 -20.84 -5.20 6.54
CA ASP A 46 -21.06 -3.99 5.74
C ASP A 46 -20.86 -2.69 6.54
N VAL A 47 -21.26 -2.69 7.83
CA VAL A 47 -21.05 -1.54 8.72
C VAL A 47 -19.55 -1.34 8.96
N ILE A 48 -18.83 -2.42 9.27
CA ILE A 48 -17.37 -2.39 9.45
C ILE A 48 -16.69 -1.86 8.17
N ARG A 49 -17.07 -2.41 7.01
CA ARG A 49 -16.54 -2.00 5.70
C ARG A 49 -16.78 -0.52 5.42
N ASN A 50 -17.98 -0.03 5.71
CA ASN A 50 -18.34 1.38 5.50
C ASN A 50 -17.60 2.31 6.48
N THR A 51 -17.38 1.89 7.72
CA THR A 51 -16.60 2.66 8.71
C THR A 51 -15.14 2.78 8.26
N ILE A 52 -14.56 1.69 7.75
CA ILE A 52 -13.19 1.69 7.21
C ILE A 52 -13.09 2.61 5.98
N ARG A 53 -14.06 2.56 5.05
CA ARG A 53 -14.09 3.40 3.85
C ARG A 53 -14.17 4.90 4.14
N LYS A 54 -14.69 5.30 5.29
CA LYS A 54 -14.71 6.71 5.72
C LYS A 54 -13.33 7.21 6.16
N LYS A 55 -12.46 6.30 6.61
CA LYS A 55 -11.14 6.63 7.19
C LYS A 55 -9.96 6.28 6.26
N LEU A 56 -10.18 5.40 5.28
CA LEU A 56 -9.18 4.95 4.31
C LEU A 56 -9.69 5.18 2.89
N THR A 57 -8.85 5.76 2.03
CA THR A 57 -9.21 6.05 0.63
C THR A 57 -8.56 5.09 -0.36
N ARG A 58 -7.42 4.46 0.03
CA ARG A 58 -6.63 3.57 -0.81
C ARG A 58 -5.87 2.53 0.03
N GLY A 59 -5.46 1.43 -0.60
CA GLY A 59 -4.71 0.35 0.04
C GLY A 59 -5.52 -0.92 0.22
N HIS A 60 -4.86 -2.02 0.57
CA HIS A 60 -5.51 -3.24 1.00
C HIS A 60 -5.51 -3.28 2.53
N ALA A 61 -6.69 -3.46 3.13
CA ALA A 61 -6.88 -3.52 4.58
C ALA A 61 -7.35 -4.91 5.00
N ASP A 62 -6.53 -5.61 5.77
CA ASP A 62 -6.91 -6.84 6.47
C ASP A 62 -7.43 -6.49 7.86
N VAL A 63 -8.66 -6.89 8.15
CA VAL A 63 -9.33 -6.65 9.42
C VAL A 63 -9.59 -7.98 10.12
N PHE A 64 -9.07 -8.13 11.32
CA PHE A 64 -9.26 -9.31 12.16
C PHE A 64 -10.00 -8.90 13.43
N ILE A 65 -11.14 -9.52 13.68
CA ILE A 65 -11.89 -9.32 14.91
C ILE A 65 -11.91 -10.62 15.69
N SER A 66 -11.46 -10.56 16.93
CA SER A 66 -11.59 -11.64 17.91
C SER A 66 -12.50 -11.21 19.04
N PHE A 67 -13.30 -12.15 19.52
CA PHE A 67 -14.35 -11.88 20.49
C PHE A 67 -14.43 -13.00 21.51
N LYS A 68 -14.60 -12.63 22.79
CA LYS A 68 -14.90 -13.54 23.89
C LYS A 68 -15.98 -12.94 24.75
N ASP A 69 -17.03 -13.70 24.98
CA ASP A 69 -18.11 -13.34 25.89
C ASP A 69 -18.03 -14.25 27.12
N LYS A 70 -17.76 -13.64 28.27
CA LYS A 70 -17.66 -14.31 29.58
C LYS A 70 -18.92 -14.06 30.43
N ARG A 71 -19.93 -13.39 29.87
CA ARG A 71 -21.20 -13.14 30.59
C ARG A 71 -21.92 -14.46 30.78
N GLU A 72 -22.54 -14.63 31.96
CA GLU A 72 -23.45 -15.74 32.19
C GLU A 72 -24.70 -15.54 31.32
N ARG A 73 -24.90 -16.43 30.37
CA ARG A 73 -26.12 -16.43 29.54
C ARG A 73 -26.96 -17.67 29.87
N PRO A 74 -28.26 -17.51 30.02
CA PRO A 74 -29.13 -18.66 30.17
C PRO A 74 -29.06 -19.48 28.88
N THR A 75 -28.55 -20.69 28.97
CA THR A 75 -28.59 -21.64 27.87
C THR A 75 -30.01 -22.16 27.75
N SER A 76 -30.71 -21.86 26.67
CA SER A 76 -32.02 -22.45 26.39
C SER A 76 -31.85 -23.77 25.64
N LEU A 77 -32.51 -24.81 26.17
CA LEU A 77 -32.61 -26.08 25.49
C LEU A 77 -33.97 -26.17 24.82
N THR A 78 -34.02 -26.34 23.53
CA THR A 78 -35.25 -26.56 22.76
C THR A 78 -35.32 -28.00 22.29
N VAL A 79 -36.54 -28.57 22.33
CA VAL A 79 -36.77 -29.94 21.88
C VAL A 79 -37.53 -29.90 20.55
N ASP A 80 -36.99 -30.53 19.53
CA ASP A 80 -37.62 -30.72 18.22
C ASP A 80 -38.69 -31.84 18.33
N ILE A 81 -39.91 -31.46 18.75
CA ILE A 81 -41.02 -32.39 18.94
C ILE A 81 -41.36 -33.17 17.66
N PRO A 82 -41.44 -32.56 16.45
CA PRO A 82 -41.69 -33.28 15.21
C PRO A 82 -40.65 -34.39 14.95
N LEU A 83 -39.36 -34.07 15.13
CA LEU A 83 -38.29 -35.02 14.94
C LEU A 83 -38.32 -36.13 15.99
N ALA A 84 -38.52 -35.77 17.27
CA ALA A 84 -38.68 -36.74 18.34
C ALA A 84 -39.88 -37.73 18.07
N SER A 85 -40.97 -37.20 17.58
CA SER A 85 -42.18 -38.01 17.22
C SER A 85 -41.84 -38.98 16.07
N SER A 86 -41.05 -38.57 15.09
CA SER A 86 -40.60 -39.42 13.98
C SER A 86 -39.72 -40.57 14.45
N TYR A 87 -38.79 -40.32 15.39
CA TYR A 87 -37.97 -41.37 16.00
C TYR A 87 -38.79 -42.39 16.78
N VAL A 88 -39.76 -41.90 17.58
CA VAL A 88 -40.67 -42.77 18.35
C VAL A 88 -41.53 -43.61 17.43
N ALA A 89 -42.07 -43.05 16.33
CA ALA A 89 -42.86 -43.77 15.35
C ALA A 89 -42.03 -44.88 14.64
N ALA A 90 -40.78 -44.52 14.25
CA ALA A 90 -39.85 -45.50 13.64
C ALA A 90 -39.51 -46.66 14.58
N ALA A 91 -39.27 -46.37 15.87
CA ALA A 91 -39.04 -47.41 16.88
C ALA A 91 -40.26 -48.35 17.04
N LYS A 92 -41.50 -47.81 17.06
CA LYS A 92 -42.73 -48.64 17.10
C LYS A 92 -42.88 -49.51 15.87
N ALA A 93 -42.62 -48.98 14.66
CA ALA A 93 -42.69 -49.76 13.44
C ALA A 93 -41.62 -50.89 13.41
N LEU A 94 -40.42 -50.65 13.94
CA LEU A 94 -39.40 -51.69 14.11
C LEU A 94 -39.86 -52.76 15.11
N LYS A 95 -40.46 -52.40 16.22
CA LYS A 95 -41.01 -53.33 17.21
C LYS A 95 -42.12 -54.20 16.64
N GLU A 96 -42.97 -53.65 15.79
CA GLU A 96 -44.01 -54.40 15.08
C GLU A 96 -43.42 -55.38 14.07
N ALA A 97 -42.39 -54.98 13.32
CA ALA A 97 -41.71 -55.84 12.34
C ALA A 97 -40.84 -56.91 12.97
N PHE A 98 -40.29 -56.65 14.16
CA PHE A 98 -39.38 -57.54 14.89
C PHE A 98 -39.79 -57.68 16.35
N PRO A 99 -40.78 -58.53 16.66
CA PRO A 99 -41.33 -58.70 18.00
C PRO A 99 -40.36 -59.10 19.09
N ASP A 100 -39.27 -59.75 18.72
CA ASP A 100 -38.22 -60.21 19.65
C ASP A 100 -37.27 -59.08 20.15
N LEU A 101 -37.34 -57.88 19.55
CA LEU A 101 -36.58 -56.76 20.06
C LEU A 101 -37.22 -56.24 21.36
N THR A 102 -36.41 -55.90 22.35
CA THR A 102 -36.88 -55.24 23.57
C THR A 102 -37.25 -53.77 23.28
N ASP A 103 -38.35 -53.33 23.84
CA ASP A 103 -38.73 -51.92 23.78
C ASP A 103 -38.00 -51.17 24.88
N ASP A 104 -37.05 -50.30 24.47
CA ASP A 104 -36.27 -49.47 25.36
C ASP A 104 -36.43 -47.95 25.10
N VAL A 105 -37.48 -47.57 24.38
CA VAL A 105 -37.82 -46.18 24.12
C VAL A 105 -38.23 -45.46 25.38
N THR A 106 -37.29 -44.82 26.00
CA THR A 106 -37.49 -44.00 27.21
C THR A 106 -37.30 -42.53 26.89
N LEU A 107 -37.75 -41.63 27.77
CA LEU A 107 -37.51 -40.19 27.64
C LEU A 107 -36.02 -39.90 27.49
N SER A 108 -35.18 -40.57 28.26
CA SER A 108 -33.72 -40.44 28.19
C SER A 108 -33.11 -40.86 26.86
N SER A 109 -33.67 -41.95 26.23
CA SER A 109 -33.18 -42.39 24.91
C SER A 109 -33.60 -41.40 23.82
N VAL A 110 -34.83 -40.90 23.86
CA VAL A 110 -35.34 -39.90 22.88
C VAL A 110 -34.55 -38.60 22.93
N LEU A 111 -34.20 -38.09 24.12
CA LEU A 111 -33.41 -36.89 24.28
C LEU A 111 -31.95 -37.03 23.76
N ARG A 112 -31.47 -38.26 23.61
CA ARG A 112 -30.12 -38.55 23.09
C ARG A 112 -30.09 -38.75 21.57
N TYR A 113 -31.25 -38.84 20.92
CA TYR A 113 -31.26 -38.96 19.46
C TYR A 113 -30.71 -37.68 18.80
N PRO A 114 -29.98 -37.81 17.69
CA PRO A 114 -29.43 -36.69 17.00
C PRO A 114 -30.46 -35.62 16.71
N ASP A 115 -30.10 -34.37 16.96
CA ASP A 115 -30.87 -33.14 16.66
C ASP A 115 -32.25 -33.03 17.35
N VAL A 116 -32.60 -33.97 18.24
CA VAL A 116 -33.85 -33.85 19.05
C VAL A 116 -33.71 -32.81 20.13
N LEU A 117 -32.55 -32.75 20.79
CA LEU A 117 -32.26 -31.71 21.78
C LEU A 117 -31.30 -30.71 21.14
N LYS A 118 -31.74 -29.49 20.91
CA LYS A 118 -30.95 -28.41 20.39
C LYS A 118 -30.62 -27.45 21.52
N GLN A 119 -29.35 -27.16 21.65
CA GLN A 119 -28.90 -26.07 22.51
C GLN A 119 -28.93 -24.80 21.64
N GLU A 120 -29.86 -23.91 21.92
CA GLU A 120 -29.89 -22.61 21.32
C GLU A 120 -28.95 -21.72 22.12
N ASP A 121 -27.74 -21.58 21.59
CA ASP A 121 -26.91 -20.47 22.00
C ASP A 121 -27.56 -19.19 21.50
N SER A 122 -28.25 -18.48 22.42
CA SER A 122 -28.83 -17.16 22.13
C SER A 122 -27.73 -16.11 21.93
N GLN A 123 -26.78 -16.40 21.00
CA GLN A 123 -25.78 -15.44 20.57
C GLN A 123 -26.41 -14.46 19.56
N SER A 124 -27.52 -13.80 19.95
CA SER A 124 -27.95 -12.62 19.23
C SER A 124 -27.04 -11.46 19.59
N LEU A 125 -26.66 -10.66 18.60
CA LEU A 125 -26.00 -9.39 18.82
C LEU A 125 -26.90 -8.51 19.68
N ASP A 126 -26.37 -8.08 20.82
CA ASP A 126 -27.01 -7.08 21.67
C ASP A 126 -26.34 -5.70 21.45
N GLU A 127 -26.96 -4.65 21.98
CA GLU A 127 -26.46 -3.28 21.86
C GLU A 127 -25.07 -3.13 22.45
N GLU A 128 -24.76 -3.88 23.52
CA GLU A 128 -23.46 -3.85 24.19
C GLU A 128 -22.34 -4.42 23.31
N MET A 129 -22.61 -5.52 22.61
CA MET A 129 -21.69 -6.12 21.65
C MET A 129 -21.44 -5.21 20.44
N THR A 130 -22.48 -4.52 19.98
CA THR A 130 -22.36 -3.55 18.89
C THR A 130 -21.52 -2.35 19.32
N ASN A 131 -21.75 -1.83 20.50
CA ASN A 131 -20.95 -0.75 21.07
C ASN A 131 -19.47 -1.19 21.27
N ALA A 132 -19.24 -2.38 21.79
CA ALA A 132 -17.89 -2.95 21.93
C ALA A 132 -17.14 -3.04 20.59
N LEU A 133 -17.85 -3.46 19.53
CA LEU A 133 -17.31 -3.50 18.17
C LEU A 133 -16.94 -2.10 17.68
N ASP A 134 -17.85 -1.13 17.82
CA ASP A 134 -17.62 0.24 17.35
C ASP A 134 -16.44 0.90 18.09
N VAL A 135 -16.34 0.73 19.40
CA VAL A 135 -15.25 1.28 20.21
C VAL A 135 -13.91 0.66 19.79
N ALA A 136 -13.82 -0.67 19.69
CA ALA A 136 -12.59 -1.35 19.33
C ALA A 136 -12.18 -1.06 17.88
N LEU A 137 -13.12 -1.00 16.93
CA LEU A 137 -12.87 -0.68 15.53
C LEU A 137 -12.33 0.74 15.37
N ASN A 138 -12.96 1.73 16.02
CA ASN A 138 -12.51 3.11 15.95
C ASN A 138 -11.15 3.29 16.61
N ALA A 139 -10.90 2.68 17.76
CA ALA A 139 -9.60 2.70 18.41
C ALA A 139 -8.48 2.07 17.55
N ALA A 140 -8.79 0.97 16.83
CA ALA A 140 -7.86 0.36 15.89
C ALA A 140 -7.55 1.30 14.71
N LEU A 141 -8.57 1.93 14.13
CA LEU A 141 -8.43 2.87 13.01
C LEU A 141 -7.64 4.12 13.41
N ASP A 142 -7.83 4.64 14.61
CA ASP A 142 -7.11 5.82 15.08
C ASP A 142 -5.62 5.52 15.28
N LYS A 143 -5.27 4.40 15.90
CA LYS A 143 -3.87 3.94 16.02
C LYS A 143 -3.23 3.62 14.67
N LEU A 144 -4.00 3.03 13.74
CA LEU A 144 -3.55 2.80 12.38
C LEU A 144 -3.17 4.12 11.70
N ASN A 145 -4.04 5.13 11.77
CA ASN A 145 -3.81 6.42 11.14
C ASN A 145 -2.65 7.19 11.81
N GLU A 146 -2.48 7.07 13.12
CA GLU A 146 -1.33 7.63 13.84
C GLU A 146 -0.02 7.00 13.33
N MET A 147 0.04 5.68 13.23
CA MET A 147 1.21 4.97 12.68
C MET A 147 1.51 5.41 11.24
N ARG A 148 0.48 5.47 10.37
CA ARG A 148 0.60 5.89 8.97
C ARG A 148 1.10 7.34 8.85
N LEU A 149 0.69 8.22 9.77
CA LEU A 149 1.16 9.60 9.80
C LEU A 149 2.66 9.67 10.15
N VAL A 150 3.06 8.97 11.21
CA VAL A 150 4.46 8.93 11.65
C VAL A 150 5.38 8.36 10.57
N GLU A 151 4.96 7.28 9.91
CA GLU A 151 5.71 6.68 8.82
C GLU A 151 5.74 7.59 7.59
N GLY A 152 4.60 8.21 7.23
CA GLY A 152 4.50 9.14 6.12
C GLY A 152 5.43 10.35 6.27
N GLU A 153 5.59 10.91 7.47
CA GLU A 153 6.53 12.00 7.72
C GLU A 153 8.01 11.55 7.60
N LYS A 154 8.34 10.32 7.98
CA LYS A 154 9.68 9.75 7.75
C LYS A 154 9.97 9.57 6.25
N LEU A 155 9.00 9.04 5.50
CA LEU A 155 9.13 8.89 4.03
C LEU A 155 9.30 10.25 3.35
N LYS A 156 8.55 11.26 3.78
CA LYS A 156 8.68 12.63 3.30
C LYS A 156 10.10 13.19 3.53
N ALA A 157 10.63 13.02 4.73
CA ALA A 157 11.97 13.51 5.05
C ALA A 157 13.05 12.80 4.21
N ASP A 158 12.95 11.48 4.01
CA ASP A 158 13.87 10.72 3.14
C ASP A 158 13.79 11.20 1.69
N MET A 159 12.59 11.37 1.13
CA MET A 159 12.42 11.86 -0.24
C MET A 159 12.97 13.27 -0.43
N LEU A 160 12.75 14.19 0.51
CA LEU A 160 13.31 15.55 0.42
C LEU A 160 14.84 15.53 0.46
N SER A 161 15.46 14.70 1.30
CA SER A 161 16.91 14.51 1.32
C SER A 161 17.46 13.98 0.00
N ARG A 162 16.72 13.08 -0.67
CA ARG A 162 17.10 12.59 -2.00
C ARG A 162 16.93 13.65 -3.08
N VAL A 163 15.90 14.48 -2.98
CA VAL A 163 15.72 15.64 -3.88
C VAL A 163 16.88 16.61 -3.75
N ASP A 164 17.39 16.85 -2.53
CA ASP A 164 18.58 17.68 -2.32
C ASP A 164 19.83 17.02 -2.95
N THR A 165 19.95 15.70 -2.89
CA THR A 165 21.02 14.96 -3.58
C THR A 165 20.90 15.08 -5.10
N ILE A 166 19.69 14.99 -5.67
CA ILE A 166 19.41 15.20 -7.09
C ILE A 166 19.84 16.61 -7.51
N GLU A 167 19.47 17.62 -6.73
CA GLU A 167 19.87 19.02 -7.01
C GLU A 167 21.40 19.18 -7.07
N GLY A 168 22.12 18.57 -6.11
CA GLY A 168 23.59 18.56 -6.12
C GLY A 168 24.17 17.92 -7.39
N ILE A 169 23.60 16.80 -7.85
CA ILE A 169 24.01 16.15 -9.10
C ILE A 169 23.72 17.04 -10.31
N VAL A 170 22.56 17.70 -10.36
CA VAL A 170 22.20 18.65 -11.43
C VAL A 170 23.18 19.81 -11.46
N ASP A 171 23.63 20.30 -10.31
CA ASP A 171 24.63 21.38 -10.23
C ASP A 171 26.02 20.94 -10.71
N GLU A 172 26.42 19.70 -10.42
CA GLU A 172 27.67 19.12 -10.96
C GLU A 172 27.62 19.03 -12.49
N ILE A 173 26.51 18.50 -13.05
CA ILE A 173 26.30 18.43 -14.50
C ILE A 173 26.32 19.84 -15.12
N THR A 174 25.66 20.79 -14.50
CA THR A 174 25.60 22.20 -14.98
C THR A 174 26.99 22.83 -15.06
N LYS A 175 27.86 22.54 -14.10
CA LYS A 175 29.25 23.04 -14.11
C LYS A 175 30.12 22.35 -15.17
N ARG A 176 29.84 21.08 -15.46
CA ARG A 176 30.59 20.29 -16.44
C ARG A 176 30.22 20.58 -17.89
N ALA A 177 28.91 20.80 -18.17
CA ALA A 177 28.37 20.93 -19.52
C ALA A 177 29.09 21.99 -20.39
N PRO A 178 29.38 23.20 -19.92
CA PRO A 178 30.08 24.22 -20.75
C PRO A 178 31.52 23.84 -21.17
N LEU A 179 32.17 22.96 -20.41
CA LEU A 179 33.52 22.56 -20.67
C LEU A 179 33.64 21.58 -21.85
N ILE A 180 32.57 20.83 -22.14
CA ILE A 180 32.55 19.78 -23.17
C ILE A 180 32.80 20.34 -24.58
N ALA A 181 32.11 21.44 -24.92
CA ALA A 181 32.29 22.10 -26.23
C ALA A 181 33.71 22.57 -26.44
N LYS A 182 34.36 23.12 -25.40
CA LYS A 182 35.78 23.54 -25.44
C LYS A 182 36.70 22.36 -25.62
N GLU A 183 36.56 21.30 -24.82
CA GLU A 183 37.38 20.11 -24.91
C GLU A 183 37.21 19.38 -26.27
N TYR A 184 35.95 19.34 -26.77
CA TYR A 184 35.69 18.78 -28.10
C TYR A 184 36.43 19.55 -29.21
N ARG A 185 36.36 20.88 -29.18
CA ARG A 185 37.06 21.76 -30.10
C ARG A 185 38.57 21.49 -30.07
N GLU A 186 39.17 21.43 -28.88
CA GLU A 186 40.60 21.19 -28.69
C GLU A 186 41.00 19.81 -29.26
N LYS A 187 40.25 18.77 -28.93
CA LYS A 187 40.50 17.39 -29.44
C LYS A 187 40.34 17.31 -30.97
N LEU A 188 39.29 17.93 -31.51
CA LEU A 188 39.05 17.94 -32.96
C LEU A 188 40.15 18.68 -33.69
N THR A 189 40.58 19.84 -33.18
CA THR A 189 41.70 20.61 -33.76
C THR A 189 43.02 19.82 -33.75
N ALA A 190 43.30 19.15 -32.64
CA ALA A 190 44.52 18.31 -32.55
C ALA A 190 44.52 17.15 -33.57
N ARG A 191 43.38 16.43 -33.68
CA ARG A 191 43.21 15.35 -34.65
C ARG A 191 43.34 15.83 -36.10
N VAL A 192 42.69 16.95 -36.44
CA VAL A 192 42.75 17.51 -37.78
C VAL A 192 44.21 17.90 -38.16
N LYS A 193 44.95 18.49 -37.21
CA LYS A 193 46.38 18.80 -37.42
C LYS A 193 47.24 17.56 -37.64
N GLU A 194 46.97 16.48 -36.92
CA GLU A 194 47.70 15.20 -37.07
C GLU A 194 47.49 14.58 -38.45
N TYR A 195 46.27 14.66 -39.01
CA TYR A 195 45.97 14.08 -40.35
C TYR A 195 46.37 14.97 -41.54
N LEU A 196 46.47 16.28 -41.34
CA LEU A 196 46.72 17.23 -42.46
C LEU A 196 48.21 17.45 -42.76
N ASP A 197 49.15 16.84 -42.00
CA ASP A 197 50.58 16.83 -42.25
C ASP A 197 51.17 18.17 -42.82
N GLY A 198 50.84 19.29 -42.14
CA GLY A 198 51.29 20.63 -42.49
C GLY A 198 50.35 21.46 -43.38
N VAL A 199 49.19 20.98 -43.76
CA VAL A 199 48.12 21.74 -44.46
C VAL A 199 47.28 22.49 -43.43
N ASN A 200 46.99 23.77 -43.69
CA ASN A 200 46.08 24.54 -42.79
C ASN A 200 44.69 23.94 -42.79
N ALA A 201 44.18 23.65 -41.59
CA ALA A 201 42.77 23.25 -41.41
C ALA A 201 41.86 24.39 -41.80
N ASP A 202 40.74 24.08 -42.49
CA ASP A 202 39.69 25.03 -42.74
C ASP A 202 38.94 25.36 -41.42
N GLU A 203 39.27 26.54 -40.85
CA GLU A 203 38.64 26.99 -39.57
C GLU A 203 37.13 27.09 -39.66
N GLY A 204 36.54 27.43 -40.82
CA GLY A 204 35.10 27.54 -41.02
C GLY A 204 34.43 26.20 -40.87
N ARG A 205 35.01 25.12 -41.44
CA ARG A 205 34.49 23.74 -41.28
C ARG A 205 34.66 23.23 -39.85
N LEU A 206 35.76 23.53 -39.20
CA LEU A 206 36.02 23.17 -37.80
C LEU A 206 34.95 23.81 -36.86
N LEU A 207 34.71 25.11 -37.03
CA LEU A 207 33.72 25.83 -36.25
C LEU A 207 32.28 25.30 -36.49
N THR A 208 31.95 24.95 -37.73
CA THR A 208 30.68 24.36 -38.10
C THR A 208 30.48 23.02 -37.38
N GLU A 209 31.48 22.15 -37.38
CA GLU A 209 31.41 20.84 -36.71
C GLU A 209 31.25 20.98 -35.19
N VAL A 210 32.01 21.92 -34.59
CA VAL A 210 31.88 22.23 -33.15
C VAL A 210 30.48 22.75 -32.84
N ALA A 211 29.93 23.62 -33.67
CA ALA A 211 28.56 24.13 -33.49
C ALA A 211 27.49 23.03 -33.55
N VAL A 212 27.58 22.14 -34.56
CA VAL A 212 26.68 20.99 -34.69
C VAL A 212 26.81 20.03 -33.51
N PHE A 213 28.02 19.77 -33.03
CA PHE A 213 28.24 18.94 -31.85
C PHE A 213 27.65 19.60 -30.60
N THR A 214 27.87 20.88 -30.38
CA THR A 214 27.37 21.65 -29.23
C THR A 214 25.86 21.64 -29.19
N ASP A 215 25.21 21.85 -30.34
CA ASP A 215 23.77 21.83 -30.47
C ASP A 215 23.18 20.44 -30.13
N LYS A 216 23.77 19.37 -30.66
CA LYS A 216 23.37 17.97 -30.38
C LYS A 216 23.55 17.55 -28.90
N SER A 217 24.58 18.07 -28.25
CA SER A 217 24.93 17.78 -26.85
C SER A 217 24.40 18.78 -25.86
N ASN A 218 23.58 19.72 -26.30
CA ASN A 218 22.98 20.72 -25.42
C ASN A 218 21.92 20.06 -24.50
N ILE A 219 22.12 20.23 -23.19
CA ILE A 219 21.26 19.69 -22.12
C ILE A 219 20.71 20.79 -21.20
N ASP A 220 20.85 22.06 -21.58
CA ASP A 220 20.45 23.19 -20.73
C ASP A 220 18.94 23.22 -20.46
N GLU A 221 18.14 22.79 -21.44
CA GLU A 221 16.68 22.67 -21.29
C GLU A 221 16.31 21.62 -20.26
N GLU A 222 16.92 20.43 -20.34
CA GLU A 222 16.71 19.31 -19.42
C GLU A 222 17.09 19.68 -17.99
N LEU A 223 18.23 20.36 -17.80
CA LEU A 223 18.68 20.83 -16.50
C LEU A 223 17.75 21.91 -15.92
N THR A 224 17.26 22.82 -16.76
CA THR A 224 16.29 23.83 -16.35
C THR A 224 14.95 23.21 -15.93
N ARG A 225 14.48 22.22 -16.68
CA ARG A 225 13.27 21.46 -16.35
C ARG A 225 13.43 20.67 -15.06
N LEU A 226 14.57 19.98 -14.87
CA LEU A 226 14.87 19.27 -13.62
C LEU A 226 14.80 20.20 -12.41
N ARG A 227 15.38 21.38 -12.49
CA ARG A 227 15.29 22.38 -11.40
C ARG A 227 13.87 22.82 -11.12
N SER A 228 13.08 23.11 -12.16
CA SER A 228 11.67 23.43 -12.00
C SER A 228 10.88 22.31 -11.34
N HIS A 229 11.14 21.05 -11.72
CA HIS A 229 10.49 19.89 -11.12
C HIS A 229 10.92 19.66 -9.67
N ILE A 230 12.18 19.95 -9.29
CA ILE A 230 12.67 19.93 -7.92
C ILE A 230 11.88 20.90 -7.03
N GLU A 231 11.72 22.15 -7.52
CA GLU A 231 10.93 23.15 -6.80
C GLU A 231 9.47 22.72 -6.63
N GLN A 232 8.85 22.24 -7.70
CA GLN A 232 7.48 21.72 -7.67
C GLN A 232 7.33 20.54 -6.69
N PHE A 233 8.31 19.64 -6.65
CA PHE A 233 8.30 18.51 -5.73
C PHE A 233 8.29 18.99 -4.27
N ARG A 234 9.13 19.97 -3.93
CA ARG A 234 9.20 20.56 -2.59
C ARG A 234 7.88 21.24 -2.20
N GLU A 235 7.23 21.94 -3.15
CA GLU A 235 5.92 22.57 -2.88
C GLU A 235 4.81 21.52 -2.68
N ILE A 236 4.71 20.53 -3.56
CA ILE A 236 3.71 19.46 -3.42
C ILE A 236 3.94 18.67 -2.13
N ALA A 237 5.19 18.44 -1.72
CA ALA A 237 5.52 17.76 -0.47
C ALA A 237 5.00 18.48 0.80
N LYS A 238 4.57 19.74 0.71
CA LYS A 238 3.91 20.49 1.80
C LYS A 238 2.41 20.20 1.88
N GLU A 239 1.80 19.68 0.81
CA GLU A 239 0.38 19.35 0.76
C GLU A 239 0.07 18.02 1.50
N GLY A 240 -1.20 17.71 1.74
CA GLY A 240 -1.63 16.51 2.50
C GLY A 240 -1.63 15.22 1.68
N ILE A 241 -2.46 15.16 0.64
CA ILE A 241 -2.63 13.97 -0.23
C ILE A 241 -1.92 14.22 -1.54
N VAL A 242 -0.80 13.54 -1.78
CA VAL A 242 0.15 13.94 -2.82
C VAL A 242 0.65 12.81 -3.72
N GLY A 243 0.40 11.55 -3.38
CA GLY A 243 1.01 10.39 -4.04
C GLY A 243 0.92 10.44 -5.58
N ARG A 244 -0.24 10.76 -6.16
CA ARG A 244 -0.40 10.85 -7.63
C ARG A 244 0.35 12.03 -8.27
N LYS A 245 0.41 13.18 -7.58
CA LYS A 245 1.12 14.36 -8.10
C LYS A 245 2.62 14.12 -8.09
N LEU A 246 3.13 13.51 -7.02
CA LEU A 246 4.55 13.15 -6.91
C LEU A 246 4.94 12.06 -7.90
N ASP A 247 4.10 11.04 -8.12
CA ASP A 247 4.36 9.99 -9.12
C ASP A 247 4.52 10.58 -10.53
N PHE A 248 3.66 11.55 -10.90
CA PHE A 248 3.80 12.26 -12.17
C PHE A 248 5.14 13.02 -12.25
N LEU A 249 5.51 13.78 -11.20
CA LEU A 249 6.78 14.52 -11.20
C LEU A 249 8.01 13.60 -11.28
N VAL A 250 7.96 12.45 -10.62
CA VAL A 250 9.05 11.46 -10.69
C VAL A 250 9.18 10.88 -12.09
N GLN A 251 8.08 10.73 -12.83
CA GLN A 251 8.12 10.35 -14.25
C GLN A 251 8.79 11.43 -15.10
N GLU A 252 8.50 12.72 -14.86
CA GLU A 252 9.17 13.82 -15.54
C GLU A 252 10.66 13.88 -15.17
N PHE A 253 11.03 13.69 -13.89
CA PHE A 253 12.46 13.55 -13.52
C PHE A 253 13.18 12.48 -14.33
N ASN A 254 12.56 11.29 -14.44
CA ASN A 254 13.10 10.18 -15.23
C ASN A 254 13.27 10.53 -16.70
N ARG A 255 12.29 11.23 -17.26
CA ARG A 255 12.32 11.67 -18.65
C ARG A 255 13.51 12.62 -18.90
N GLU A 256 13.65 13.66 -18.10
CA GLU A 256 14.74 14.64 -18.25
C GLU A 256 16.11 14.01 -17.97
N ALA A 257 16.23 13.11 -17.00
CA ALA A 257 17.46 12.37 -16.72
C ALA A 257 17.85 11.45 -17.89
N ASN A 258 16.88 10.76 -18.51
CA ASN A 258 17.12 9.92 -19.68
C ASN A 258 17.61 10.74 -20.88
N THR A 259 16.98 11.90 -21.13
CA THR A 259 17.37 12.80 -22.23
C THR A 259 18.77 13.37 -21.99
N THR A 260 19.08 13.77 -20.76
CA THR A 260 20.43 14.23 -20.36
C THR A 260 21.48 13.17 -20.64
N CYS A 261 21.24 11.91 -20.22
CA CYS A 261 22.15 10.80 -20.49
C CYS A 261 22.32 10.51 -22.00
N SER A 262 21.22 10.58 -22.78
CA SER A 262 21.26 10.26 -24.22
C SER A 262 21.94 11.33 -25.08
N LYS A 263 21.83 12.60 -24.69
CA LYS A 263 22.52 13.72 -25.37
C LYS A 263 23.97 13.84 -24.95
N SER A 264 24.35 13.34 -23.77
CA SER A 264 25.73 13.47 -23.26
C SER A 264 26.68 12.53 -23.99
N ASN A 265 27.82 13.11 -24.47
CA ASN A 265 28.99 12.39 -24.98
C ASN A 265 30.20 12.47 -24.02
N ASP A 266 29.93 12.77 -22.75
CA ASP A 266 30.94 12.92 -21.70
C ASP A 266 30.75 11.86 -20.60
N VAL A 267 31.86 11.17 -20.26
CA VAL A 267 31.84 10.07 -19.27
C VAL A 267 31.45 10.58 -17.89
N THR A 268 31.83 11.79 -17.52
CA THR A 268 31.54 12.39 -16.22
C THR A 268 30.04 12.67 -16.12
N ILE A 269 29.42 13.29 -17.15
CA ILE A 269 27.98 13.54 -17.18
C ILE A 269 27.19 12.23 -17.24
N THR A 270 27.69 11.25 -18.00
CA THR A 270 27.00 9.93 -18.04
C THR A 270 27.02 9.25 -16.67
N GLY A 271 28.13 9.31 -15.95
CA GLY A 271 28.25 8.80 -14.59
C GLY A 271 27.31 9.53 -13.60
N ALA A 272 27.28 10.86 -13.65
CA ALA A 272 26.37 11.67 -12.85
C ALA A 272 24.90 11.40 -13.20
N GLY A 273 24.57 11.23 -14.49
CA GLY A 273 23.24 10.88 -14.96
C GLY A 273 22.76 9.50 -14.48
N LEU A 274 23.66 8.51 -14.36
CA LEU A 274 23.34 7.21 -13.77
C LEU A 274 23.03 7.35 -12.27
N ASN A 275 23.79 8.15 -11.54
CA ASN A 275 23.52 8.44 -10.13
C ASN A 275 22.18 9.18 -9.95
N LEU A 276 21.90 10.15 -10.83
CA LEU A 276 20.63 10.86 -10.87
C LEU A 276 19.44 9.88 -11.03
N LYS A 277 19.53 8.97 -12.00
CA LYS A 277 18.50 7.94 -12.23
C LYS A 277 18.30 7.01 -11.04
N ASN A 278 19.39 6.62 -10.38
CA ASN A 278 19.30 5.79 -9.17
C ASN A 278 18.57 6.50 -8.03
N GLU A 279 18.83 7.78 -7.79
CA GLU A 279 18.11 8.54 -6.76
C GLU A 279 16.63 8.76 -7.13
N ILE A 280 16.33 9.02 -8.40
CA ILE A 280 14.96 9.14 -8.89
C ILE A 280 14.17 7.83 -8.67
N GLU A 281 14.78 6.67 -8.96
CA GLU A 281 14.09 5.39 -8.76
C GLU A 281 13.83 5.11 -7.28
N LYS A 282 14.75 5.45 -6.37
CA LYS A 282 14.53 5.35 -4.93
C LYS A 282 13.35 6.23 -4.47
N ILE A 283 13.25 7.46 -4.97
CA ILE A 283 12.10 8.35 -4.70
C ILE A 283 10.82 7.70 -5.23
N ARG A 284 10.84 7.14 -6.43
CA ARG A 284 9.68 6.49 -7.05
C ARG A 284 9.13 5.35 -6.20
N GLU A 285 10.02 4.50 -5.66
CA GLU A 285 9.62 3.41 -4.75
C GLU A 285 8.93 3.94 -3.48
N GLN A 286 9.42 5.06 -2.92
CA GLN A 286 8.81 5.67 -1.74
C GLN A 286 7.45 6.33 -2.05
N VAL A 287 7.35 7.04 -3.19
CA VAL A 287 6.10 7.68 -3.63
C VAL A 287 4.98 6.65 -3.82
N GLN A 288 5.29 5.45 -4.28
CA GLN A 288 4.32 4.37 -4.43
C GLN A 288 3.71 3.91 -3.10
N ASN A 289 4.35 4.18 -1.97
CA ASN A 289 3.88 3.84 -0.63
C ASN A 289 3.13 5.00 0.05
N LEU A 290 2.89 6.10 -0.64
CA LEU A 290 2.19 7.29 -0.13
C LEU A 290 0.76 7.42 -0.67
N GLU A 291 -0.09 7.94 0.22
CA GLU A 291 -1.47 8.35 -0.08
C GLU A 291 -1.57 9.87 -0.20
#